data_0c0a4b341dce75bb7ef057a2fe06ff1c
#
_entry.id   0c0a4b341dce75bb7ef057a2fe06ff1c
#
_cell.length_a   1.000
_cell.length_b   1.000
_cell.length_c   1.000
_cell.angle_alpha   90.00
_cell.angle_beta   90.00
_cell.angle_gamma   90.00
#
_symmetry.space_group_name_H-M   'P 1'
#
loop_
_entity.id
_entity.type
_entity.pdbx_description
1 polymer ?
#
loop_
_entity_poly.entity_id
_entity_poly.type
_entity_poly.pdbx_seq_one_letter_code
_entity_poly.pdbx_strand_id
1 'polypeptide(L)'
;MLETINEVLSKIDGIVWGVPLMVLILSGGLYLTIRMGFLQTRKLPLALKWMAKNEEDGHGEVTSFGALCTALSATIGTGNIVGVATAICAGGPGALFWMEIAAFLGMATKYAEGLLAVKYRVVDEEGHALGGPSIT
;
A
#
# COMPACT_ATOMS: atom_id res chain seq x y z
N MET A 1 16.22 34.67 9.14
CA MET A 1 15.93 34.13 7.80
C MET A 1 15.78 32.61 7.79
N LEU A 2 16.75 31.84 8.30
CA LEU A 2 16.61 30.35 8.39
C LEU A 2 15.49 29.93 9.34
N GLU A 3 15.28 30.59 10.45
CA GLU A 3 14.19 30.30 11.39
C GLU A 3 12.81 30.55 10.76
N THR A 4 12.66 31.65 10.02
CA THR A 4 11.41 31.99 9.32
C THR A 4 11.08 30.96 8.23
N ILE A 5 12.12 30.48 7.50
CA ILE A 5 11.96 29.44 6.50
C ILE A 5 11.54 28.13 7.19
N ASN A 6 12.17 27.78 8.31
CA ASN A 6 11.86 26.57 9.05
C ASN A 6 10.44 26.58 9.63
N GLU A 7 9.96 27.73 10.13
CA GLU A 7 8.58 27.91 10.58
C GLU A 7 7.57 27.72 9.43
N VAL A 8 7.85 28.30 8.27
CA VAL A 8 6.96 28.17 7.10
C VAL A 8 6.92 26.73 6.62
N LEU A 9 8.08 26.07 6.51
CA LEU A 9 8.16 24.67 6.13
C LEU A 9 7.44 23.75 7.12
N SER A 10 7.60 24.01 8.42
CA SER A 10 6.91 23.22 9.46
C SER A 10 5.39 23.42 9.44
N LYS A 11 4.91 24.61 9.14
CA LYS A 11 3.46 24.88 8.96
C LYS A 11 2.92 24.14 7.70
N ILE A 12 3.64 24.22 6.60
CA ILE A 12 3.27 23.51 5.36
C ILE A 12 3.25 22.00 5.62
N ASP A 13 4.28 21.47 6.26
CA ASP A 13 4.38 20.05 6.61
C ASP A 13 3.21 19.61 7.50
N GLY A 14 2.87 20.36 8.54
CA GLY A 14 1.75 20.07 9.43
C GLY A 14 0.38 20.13 8.74
N ILE A 15 0.22 20.95 7.69
CA ILE A 15 -1.02 20.99 6.89
C ILE A 15 -1.05 19.81 5.91
N VAL A 16 0.04 19.56 5.21
CA VAL A 16 0.12 18.51 4.18
C VAL A 16 -0.01 17.13 4.81
N TRP A 17 0.74 16.85 5.87
CA TRP A 17 0.72 15.55 6.57
C TRP A 17 -0.34 15.45 7.68
N GLY A 18 -1.16 16.48 7.84
CA GLY A 18 -2.20 16.55 8.85
C GLY A 18 -3.52 15.89 8.44
N VAL A 19 -4.58 16.38 9.06
CA VAL A 19 -5.96 15.90 8.84
C VAL A 19 -6.40 15.88 7.36
N PRO A 20 -6.04 16.86 6.50
CA PRO A 20 -6.46 16.84 5.09
C PRO A 20 -5.96 15.61 4.34
N LEU A 21 -4.69 15.24 4.51
CA LEU A 21 -4.13 14.06 3.86
C LEU A 21 -4.75 12.77 4.40
N MET A 22 -4.95 12.67 5.72
CA MET A 22 -5.61 11.52 6.32
C MET A 22 -7.02 11.32 5.77
N VAL A 23 -7.81 12.38 5.68
CA VAL A 23 -9.16 12.33 5.11
C VAL A 23 -9.12 11.91 3.64
N LEU A 24 -8.18 12.41 2.87
CA LEU A 24 -8.03 12.08 1.46
C LEU A 24 -7.65 10.60 1.26
N ILE A 25 -6.70 10.08 2.04
CA ILE A 25 -6.28 8.67 1.96
C ILE A 25 -7.42 7.73 2.39
N LEU A 26 -8.08 8.03 3.50
CA LEU A 26 -9.18 7.20 4.00
C LEU A 26 -10.39 7.24 3.06
N SER A 27 -10.75 8.42 2.53
CA SER A 27 -11.86 8.56 1.58
C SER A 27 -11.55 7.87 0.25
N GLY A 28 -10.32 7.98 -0.25
CA GLY A 28 -9.86 7.26 -1.43
C GLY A 28 -9.89 5.75 -1.25
N GLY A 29 -9.39 5.25 -0.13
CA GLY A 29 -9.46 3.82 0.22
C GLY A 29 -10.88 3.32 0.38
N LEU A 30 -11.76 4.09 1.01
CA LEU A 30 -13.18 3.78 1.16
C LEU A 30 -13.89 3.77 -0.21
N TYR A 31 -13.66 4.77 -1.04
CA TYR A 31 -14.20 4.84 -2.39
C TYR A 31 -13.80 3.61 -3.21
N LEU A 32 -12.53 3.23 -3.21
CA LEU A 32 -12.04 2.04 -3.91
C LEU A 32 -12.64 0.75 -3.34
N THR A 33 -12.76 0.65 -2.02
CA THR A 33 -13.38 -0.51 -1.35
C THR A 33 -14.82 -0.72 -1.82
N ILE A 34 -15.61 0.35 -1.86
CA ILE A 34 -17.01 0.31 -2.33
C ILE A 34 -17.06 -0.01 -3.82
N ARG A 35 -16.24 0.68 -4.63
CA ARG A 35 -16.21 0.51 -6.08
C ARG A 35 -15.83 -0.91 -6.51
N MET A 36 -14.94 -1.56 -5.76
CA MET A 36 -14.51 -2.93 -6.01
C MET A 36 -15.38 -3.99 -5.29
N GLY A 37 -16.47 -3.57 -4.67
CA GLY A 37 -17.45 -4.47 -4.04
C GLY A 37 -16.86 -5.30 -2.90
N PHE A 38 -16.09 -4.67 -1.98
CA PHE A 38 -15.47 -5.32 -0.83
C PHE A 38 -14.59 -6.52 -1.23
N LEU A 39 -13.79 -6.35 -2.25
CA LEU A 39 -12.92 -7.40 -2.81
C LEU A 39 -11.99 -7.99 -1.75
N GLN A 40 -11.55 -7.20 -0.78
CA GLN A 40 -10.69 -7.61 0.33
C GLN A 40 -11.30 -8.78 1.13
N THR A 41 -12.59 -8.72 1.41
CA THR A 41 -13.26 -9.79 2.18
C THR A 41 -13.66 -10.97 1.30
N ARG A 42 -14.14 -10.71 0.08
CA ARG A 42 -14.66 -11.73 -0.82
C ARG A 42 -13.58 -12.61 -1.44
N LYS A 43 -12.40 -12.05 -1.71
CA LYS A 43 -11.30 -12.74 -2.40
C LYS A 43 -10.14 -13.10 -1.47
N LEU A 44 -10.19 -12.74 -0.20
CA LEU A 44 -9.16 -13.06 0.77
C LEU A 44 -8.86 -14.58 0.85
N PRO A 45 -9.88 -15.48 0.98
CA PRO A 45 -9.58 -16.91 1.04
C PRO A 45 -8.95 -17.43 -0.24
N LEU A 46 -9.32 -16.87 -1.39
CA LEU A 46 -8.70 -17.21 -2.67
C LEU A 46 -7.25 -16.73 -2.74
N ALA A 47 -6.98 -15.51 -2.30
CA ALA A 47 -5.62 -14.96 -2.25
C ALA A 47 -4.71 -15.79 -1.35
N LEU A 48 -5.18 -16.18 -0.16
CA LEU A 48 -4.44 -17.04 0.76
C LEU A 48 -4.15 -18.42 0.16
N LYS A 49 -5.12 -18.99 -0.56
CA LYS A 49 -4.93 -20.26 -1.28
C LYS A 49 -3.85 -20.17 -2.34
N TRP A 50 -3.82 -19.07 -3.11
CA TRP A 50 -2.84 -18.85 -4.17
C TRP A 50 -1.45 -18.51 -3.60
N MET A 51 -1.37 -17.91 -2.43
CA MET A 51 -0.10 -17.72 -1.72
C MET A 51 0.53 -19.05 -1.29
N ALA A 52 -0.30 -20.00 -0.88
CA ALA A 52 0.17 -21.33 -0.43
C ALA A 52 0.43 -22.30 -1.58
N LYS A 53 -0.20 -22.08 -2.75
CA LYS A 53 -0.06 -22.93 -3.93
C LYS A 53 0.87 -22.24 -4.93
N ASN A 54 2.06 -22.80 -5.08
CA ASN A 54 3.00 -22.38 -6.11
C ASN A 54 2.45 -22.82 -7.48
N GLU A 55 2.03 -21.90 -8.31
CA GLU A 55 1.68 -22.19 -9.71
C GLU A 55 2.95 -22.02 -10.54
N GLU A 56 3.43 -23.16 -11.08
CA GLU A 56 4.61 -23.20 -11.95
C GLU A 56 4.28 -22.82 -13.40
N ASP A 57 2.98 -22.70 -13.74
CA ASP A 57 2.49 -22.46 -15.11
C ASP A 57 2.32 -20.97 -15.47
N GLY A 58 2.77 -20.05 -14.62
CA GLY A 58 2.68 -18.63 -14.90
C GLY A 58 3.76 -18.14 -15.87
N HIS A 59 3.38 -17.37 -16.87
CA HIS A 59 4.29 -16.62 -17.76
C HIS A 59 4.99 -15.45 -17.04
N GLY A 60 5.38 -15.61 -15.78
CA GLY A 60 6.07 -14.61 -14.97
C GLY A 60 7.50 -15.04 -14.65
N GLU A 61 8.41 -14.07 -14.50
CA GLU A 61 9.81 -14.31 -14.15
C GLU A 61 10.00 -14.82 -12.70
N VAL A 62 8.99 -14.64 -11.84
CA VAL A 62 9.03 -15.01 -10.41
C VAL A 62 7.77 -15.76 -10.01
N THR A 63 7.92 -16.69 -9.05
CA THR A 63 6.79 -17.41 -8.45
C THR A 63 5.90 -16.47 -7.63
N SER A 64 4.62 -16.83 -7.43
CA SER A 64 3.68 -16.04 -6.60
C SER A 64 4.21 -15.80 -5.19
N PHE A 65 4.86 -16.79 -4.60
CA PHE A 65 5.52 -16.66 -3.28
C PHE A 65 6.73 -15.74 -3.33
N GLY A 66 7.56 -15.84 -4.39
CA GLY A 66 8.69 -14.94 -4.59
C GLY A 66 8.27 -13.47 -4.75
N ALA A 67 7.21 -13.22 -5.53
CA ALA A 67 6.62 -11.89 -5.68
C ALA A 67 6.11 -11.33 -4.34
N LEU A 68 5.45 -12.16 -3.52
CA LEU A 68 5.02 -11.77 -2.17
C LEU A 68 6.21 -11.43 -1.27
N CYS A 69 7.24 -12.26 -1.23
CA CYS A 69 8.44 -12.01 -0.44
C CYS A 69 9.12 -10.69 -0.84
N THR A 70 9.22 -10.43 -2.14
CA THR A 70 9.78 -9.18 -2.68
C THR A 70 8.92 -7.97 -2.26
N ALA A 71 7.60 -8.06 -2.40
CA ALA A 71 6.69 -7.00 -2.00
C ALA A 71 6.76 -6.71 -0.49
N LEU A 72 6.80 -7.75 0.34
CA LEU A 72 6.96 -7.60 1.80
C LEU A 72 8.31 -6.98 2.15
N SER A 73 9.39 -7.45 1.53
CA SER A 73 10.73 -6.91 1.76
C SER A 73 10.84 -5.41 1.41
N ALA A 74 10.18 -4.99 0.33
CA ALA A 74 10.13 -3.60 -0.08
C ALA A 74 9.22 -2.72 0.81
N THR A 75 8.21 -3.31 1.44
CA THR A 75 7.21 -2.58 2.22
C THR A 75 7.57 -2.49 3.71
N ILE A 76 8.23 -3.51 4.26
CA ILE A 76 8.62 -3.54 5.68
C ILE A 76 9.81 -2.61 5.88
N GLY A 77 9.57 -1.50 6.58
CA GLY A 77 10.58 -0.51 6.92
C GLY A 77 10.50 -0.10 8.38
N THR A 78 11.33 0.86 8.76
CA THR A 78 11.37 1.43 10.12
C THR A 78 10.02 1.98 10.57
N GLY A 79 9.20 2.51 9.65
CA GLY A 79 7.85 3.00 9.93
C GLY A 79 6.92 1.91 10.48
N ASN A 80 7.05 0.67 10.02
CA ASN A 80 6.22 -0.44 10.48
C ASN A 80 6.61 -0.97 11.87
N ILE A 81 7.80 -0.65 12.34
CA ILE A 81 8.30 -1.06 13.66
C ILE A 81 8.24 0.12 14.62
N VAL A 82 9.03 1.15 14.37
CA VAL A 82 9.14 2.33 15.24
C VAL A 82 7.88 3.19 15.18
N GLY A 83 7.32 3.40 13.97
CA GLY A 83 6.10 4.19 13.77
C GLY A 83 4.89 3.58 14.47
N VAL A 84 4.73 2.26 14.42
CA VAL A 84 3.65 1.55 15.15
C VAL A 84 3.86 1.68 16.67
N ALA A 85 5.09 1.45 17.14
CA ALA A 85 5.39 1.58 18.56
C ALA A 85 5.12 3.00 19.09
N THR A 86 5.56 4.03 18.37
CA THR A 86 5.31 5.43 18.74
C THR A 86 3.83 5.80 18.70
N ALA A 87 3.09 5.30 17.72
CA ALA A 87 1.64 5.52 17.61
C ALA A 87 0.89 4.90 18.80
N ILE A 88 1.27 3.69 19.24
CA ILE A 88 0.68 3.04 20.41
C ILE A 88 1.05 3.79 21.68
N CYS A 89 2.30 4.23 21.82
CA CYS A 89 2.73 5.03 22.99
C CYS A 89 1.96 6.36 23.09
N ALA A 90 1.68 7.01 21.97
CA ALA A 90 0.98 8.28 21.92
C ALA A 90 -0.54 8.17 22.05
N GLY A 91 -1.14 7.18 21.38
CA GLY A 91 -2.58 7.03 21.25
C GLY A 91 -3.19 5.86 22.05
N GLY A 92 -2.36 5.09 22.76
CA GLY A 92 -2.80 3.92 23.52
C GLY A 92 -3.36 2.81 22.64
N PRO A 93 -4.17 1.88 23.22
CA PRO A 93 -4.76 0.76 22.47
C PRO A 93 -5.70 1.20 21.35
N GLY A 94 -6.30 2.40 21.45
CA GLY A 94 -7.15 2.97 20.40
C GLY A 94 -6.41 3.24 19.09
N ALA A 95 -5.12 3.55 19.16
CA ALA A 95 -4.31 3.74 17.97
C ALA A 95 -4.24 2.47 17.11
N LEU A 96 -4.05 1.31 17.75
CA LEU A 96 -4.03 0.02 17.05
C LEU A 96 -5.34 -0.24 16.30
N PHE A 97 -6.48 -0.01 16.93
CA PHE A 97 -7.79 -0.17 16.32
C PHE A 97 -7.95 0.68 15.04
N TRP A 98 -7.56 1.95 15.09
CA TRP A 98 -7.62 2.83 13.92
C TRP A 98 -6.61 2.46 12.83
N MET A 99 -5.44 1.93 13.22
CA MET A 99 -4.45 1.43 12.27
C MET A 99 -4.98 0.22 11.50
N GLU A 100 -5.70 -0.70 12.15
CA GLU A 100 -6.34 -1.85 11.49
C GLU A 100 -7.41 -1.40 10.48
N ILE A 101 -8.25 -0.41 10.85
CA ILE A 101 -9.24 0.16 9.91
C ILE A 101 -8.54 0.81 8.71
N ALA A 102 -7.50 1.60 8.94
CA ALA A 102 -6.73 2.24 7.87
C ALA A 102 -6.04 1.19 6.97
N ALA A 103 -5.49 0.13 7.55
CA ALA A 103 -4.88 -0.96 6.81
C ALA A 103 -5.90 -1.69 5.93
N PHE A 104 -7.10 -1.95 6.44
CA PHE A 104 -8.18 -2.57 5.68
C PHE A 104 -8.56 -1.74 4.44
N LEU A 105 -8.68 -0.43 4.59
CA LEU A 105 -8.94 0.48 3.46
C LEU A 105 -7.73 0.56 2.51
N GLY A 106 -6.52 0.52 3.05
CA GLY A 106 -5.27 0.52 2.30
C GLY A 106 -5.10 -0.71 1.41
N MET A 107 -5.66 -1.87 1.78
CA MET A 107 -5.64 -3.07 0.92
C MET A 107 -6.30 -2.83 -0.43
N ALA A 108 -7.41 -2.07 -0.48
CA ALA A 108 -8.08 -1.74 -1.73
C ALA A 108 -7.19 -0.88 -2.65
N THR A 109 -6.49 0.08 -2.07
CA THR A 109 -5.55 0.95 -2.81
C THR A 109 -4.39 0.14 -3.37
N LYS A 110 -3.80 -0.75 -2.58
CA LYS A 110 -2.71 -1.62 -3.04
C LYS A 110 -3.16 -2.62 -4.11
N TYR A 111 -4.36 -3.14 -4.00
CA TYR A 111 -4.93 -3.99 -5.06
C TYR A 111 -5.12 -3.21 -6.37
N ALA A 112 -5.64 -1.99 -6.32
CA ALA A 112 -5.82 -1.14 -7.49
C ALA A 112 -4.47 -0.81 -8.14
N GLU A 113 -3.45 -0.48 -7.35
CA GLU A 113 -2.08 -0.23 -7.80
C GLU A 113 -1.49 -1.46 -8.53
N GLY A 114 -1.59 -2.64 -7.92
CA GLY A 114 -1.12 -3.89 -8.53
C GLY A 114 -1.88 -4.24 -9.82
N LEU A 115 -3.20 -4.02 -9.86
CA LEU A 115 -4.02 -4.23 -11.04
C LEU A 115 -3.58 -3.31 -12.20
N LEU A 116 -3.33 -2.05 -11.92
CA LEU A 116 -2.84 -1.09 -12.90
C LEU A 116 -1.45 -1.47 -13.40
N ALA A 117 -0.54 -1.86 -12.51
CA ALA A 117 0.80 -2.31 -12.87
C ALA A 117 0.77 -3.51 -13.83
N VAL A 118 -0.12 -4.48 -13.61
CA VAL A 118 -0.27 -5.63 -14.50
C VAL A 118 -0.96 -5.25 -15.82
N LYS A 119 -1.99 -4.40 -15.76
CA LYS A 119 -2.78 -4.00 -16.94
C LYS A 119 -1.97 -3.18 -17.93
N TYR A 120 -1.09 -2.30 -17.44
CA TYR A 120 -0.29 -1.38 -18.26
C TYR A 120 1.18 -1.80 -18.38
N ARG A 121 1.50 -3.06 -18.01
CA ARG A 121 2.86 -3.54 -18.21
C ARG A 121 3.20 -3.58 -19.70
N VAL A 122 4.38 -3.15 -20.03
CA VAL A 122 4.98 -3.25 -21.36
C VAL A 122 5.98 -4.41 -21.34
N VAL A 123 5.97 -5.23 -22.37
CA VAL A 123 6.96 -6.31 -22.55
C VAL A 123 8.02 -5.77 -23.52
N ASP A 124 9.27 -5.77 -23.09
CA ASP A 124 10.40 -5.37 -23.91
C ASP A 124 10.68 -6.41 -25.01
N GLU A 125 11.45 -6.03 -26.03
CA GLU A 125 11.85 -6.92 -27.13
C GLU A 125 12.61 -8.17 -26.64
N GLU A 126 13.24 -8.09 -25.47
CA GLU A 126 13.94 -9.18 -24.80
C GLU A 126 13.01 -10.09 -23.97
N GLY A 127 11.70 -9.80 -23.92
CA GLY A 127 10.69 -10.59 -23.17
C GLY A 127 10.57 -10.22 -21.68
N HIS A 128 11.30 -9.23 -21.18
CA HIS A 128 11.20 -8.77 -19.80
C HIS A 128 9.96 -7.91 -19.61
N ALA A 129 9.21 -8.18 -18.53
CA ALA A 129 8.02 -7.42 -18.17
C ALA A 129 8.40 -6.15 -17.39
N LEU A 130 8.24 -4.99 -18.01
CA LEU A 130 8.36 -3.68 -17.36
C LEU A 130 6.96 -3.21 -16.96
N GLY A 131 6.71 -3.01 -15.68
CA GLY A 131 5.40 -2.59 -15.18
C GLY A 131 5.50 -1.84 -13.87
N GLY A 132 4.56 -0.93 -13.65
CA GLY A 132 4.46 -0.14 -12.44
C GLY A 132 3.78 1.20 -12.70
N PRO A 133 3.32 1.91 -11.66
CA PRO A 133 2.66 3.21 -11.79
C PRO A 133 3.60 4.31 -12.32
N SER A 134 4.90 4.06 -12.41
CA SER A 134 5.91 5.02 -12.88
C SER A 134 6.23 4.93 -14.38
N ILE A 135 5.56 4.05 -15.13
CA ILE A 135 5.83 3.80 -16.56
C ILE A 135 4.75 4.42 -17.47
N THR A 136 3.86 5.20 -16.91
CA THR A 136 2.86 5.96 -17.68
C THR A 136 3.32 7.35 -17.98
#